data_0b6e29f434bd742df223b53e7c38df41
#
_entry.id   0b6e29f434bd742df223b53e7c38df41
#
_cell.length_a   1.000
_cell.length_b   1.000
_cell.length_c   1.000
_cell.angle_alpha   90.00
_cell.angle_beta   90.00
_cell.angle_gamma   90.00
#
_symmetry.space_group_name_H-M   'P 1'
#
loop_
_entity.id
_entity.type
_entity.pdbx_description
1 polymer ?
#
loop_
_entity_poly.entity_id
_entity_poly.type
_entity_poly.pdbx_seq_one_letter_code
_entity_poly.pdbx_strand_id
1 'polypeptide(L)'
;MCKPIASPVTLLSSMRQLLRVIALIFAFAATRAWAQEEVITDVQVKGAVRTEEQTVRTIAGVEIGDPLRADTLDVARERLHTSGLFADINVYWEPHGVGVRVVIVVKEKFPWAPLPTFSYSPGNISAGGVIAHGNLFGRGKRGLIGGRISNVNSGAVAAYEDPAVFGSWGFFTIKGKYQSQTIPEYSNVAIPGMPLAPIRDTNLRSYGGELSVGVAWFRRVRTSVGWNLDQNDVQSSFPDAGNKNALDWAAAFPPGTFPAASDSARRGSATANLTFDFRARERAVMYGNALGFGVEWAAPRWGSQSNLWYWKASVSYEHGLRFFRSHNLIVRIGGIAGENLPLWSENSAGGTDLRGYLYHQFQGDTHFHSQIEYHFPLFSLWGLDVRGLLFNDAAAIYWRQLPEQESTPYGLAYTKRDDGRQFLPPEFLQQGFSASRDIHTSAGAGLRFYLRTVAIPLVGVDVGNGLGTKDVRVILVLGV
;
A
#
# COMPACT_ATOMS: atom_id res chain seq x y z
N MET A 1 -65.36 37.11 -23.67
CA MET A 1 -65.19 37.31 -22.21
C MET A 1 -63.84 37.91 -21.92
N CYS A 2 -63.74 39.23 -21.77
CA CYS A 2 -62.55 39.96 -21.43
C CYS A 2 -62.19 39.79 -19.92
N LYS A 3 -61.00 39.38 -19.59
CA LYS A 3 -60.46 39.45 -18.20
C LYS A 3 -60.11 40.92 -17.88
N PRO A 4 -60.41 41.43 -16.69
CA PRO A 4 -60.09 42.81 -16.33
C PRO A 4 -58.55 42.92 -16.09
N ILE A 5 -57.98 43.98 -16.65
CA ILE A 5 -56.63 44.44 -16.43
C ILE A 5 -56.56 45.01 -15.01
N ALA A 6 -55.61 44.49 -14.19
CA ALA A 6 -55.39 44.95 -12.82
C ALA A 6 -55.03 46.44 -12.81
N SER A 7 -55.63 47.22 -11.92
CA SER A 7 -55.43 48.65 -11.81
C SER A 7 -53.98 49.00 -11.34
N PRO A 8 -53.39 50.11 -11.78
CA PRO A 8 -52.00 50.50 -11.44
C PRO A 8 -51.79 50.76 -9.93
N VAL A 9 -52.81 50.86 -9.14
CA VAL A 9 -52.70 51.06 -7.68
C VAL A 9 -52.28 49.79 -6.93
N THR A 10 -52.65 48.61 -7.44
CA THR A 10 -52.24 47.31 -6.84
C THR A 10 -50.84 46.93 -7.14
N LEU A 11 -50.21 47.36 -8.25
CA LEU A 11 -48.80 47.17 -8.60
C LEU A 11 -47.88 48.04 -7.74
N LEU A 12 -48.24 49.25 -7.38
CA LEU A 12 -47.44 50.13 -6.53
C LEU A 12 -47.46 49.70 -5.05
N SER A 13 -48.47 49.05 -4.56
CA SER A 13 -48.53 48.51 -3.19
C SER A 13 -47.68 47.23 -3.04
N SER A 14 -47.70 46.36 -4.02
CA SER A 14 -46.85 45.15 -4.02
C SER A 14 -45.36 45.48 -4.18
N MET A 15 -45.01 46.49 -4.98
CA MET A 15 -43.63 46.96 -5.14
C MET A 15 -43.09 47.61 -3.86
N ARG A 16 -43.91 48.36 -3.12
CA ARG A 16 -43.56 48.91 -1.81
C ARG A 16 -43.35 47.81 -0.74
N GLN A 17 -44.14 46.75 -0.79
CA GLN A 17 -43.96 45.61 0.10
C GLN A 17 -42.67 44.81 -0.25
N LEU A 18 -42.39 44.59 -1.53
CA LEU A 18 -41.17 43.95 -1.98
C LEU A 18 -39.91 44.75 -1.58
N LEU A 19 -39.93 46.08 -1.74
CA LEU A 19 -38.84 46.95 -1.31
C LEU A 19 -38.64 46.96 0.22
N ARG A 20 -39.69 46.83 1.00
CA ARG A 20 -39.62 46.70 2.47
C ARG A 20 -39.03 45.35 2.90
N VAL A 21 -39.39 44.27 2.22
CA VAL A 21 -38.80 42.93 2.47
C VAL A 21 -37.34 42.89 2.07
N ILE A 22 -36.97 43.47 0.93
CA ILE A 22 -35.58 43.59 0.49
C ILE A 22 -34.78 44.47 1.47
N ALA A 23 -35.31 45.60 1.92
CA ALA A 23 -34.65 46.46 2.91
C ALA A 23 -34.51 45.77 4.28
N LEU A 24 -35.46 44.94 4.70
CA LEU A 24 -35.39 44.11 5.90
C LEU A 24 -34.33 42.99 5.76
N ILE A 25 -34.25 42.36 4.59
CA ILE A 25 -33.21 41.37 4.31
C ILE A 25 -31.82 42.02 4.30
N PHE A 26 -31.66 43.21 3.68
CA PHE A 26 -30.43 43.98 3.72
C PHE A 26 -30.11 44.50 5.13
N ALA A 27 -31.10 44.93 5.92
CA ALA A 27 -30.88 45.31 7.30
C ALA A 27 -30.49 44.11 8.18
N PHE A 28 -31.06 42.91 7.95
CA PHE A 28 -30.66 41.69 8.63
C PHE A 28 -29.29 41.16 8.16
N ALA A 29 -28.92 41.38 6.89
CA ALA A 29 -27.59 41.09 6.39
C ALA A 29 -26.54 42.11 6.90
N ALA A 30 -26.89 43.34 7.13
CA ALA A 30 -26.04 44.39 7.69
C ALA A 30 -25.85 44.27 9.22
N THR A 31 -26.73 43.59 9.93
CA THR A 31 -26.60 43.27 11.38
C THR A 31 -25.89 41.97 11.67
N ARG A 32 -25.30 41.30 10.66
CA ARG A 32 -24.13 40.46 10.94
C ARG A 32 -23.00 41.43 11.36
N ALA A 33 -23.15 41.83 12.62
CA ALA A 33 -22.19 42.62 13.35
C ALA A 33 -20.79 42.18 12.97
N TRP A 34 -19.93 43.09 12.77
CA TRP A 34 -18.51 42.91 12.94
C TRP A 34 -18.28 42.33 14.34
N ALA A 35 -18.43 41.03 14.50
CA ALA A 35 -17.80 40.31 15.56
C ALA A 35 -16.32 40.60 15.28
N GLN A 36 -15.72 41.44 16.07
CA GLN A 36 -14.31 41.71 16.06
C GLN A 36 -13.67 40.35 16.31
N GLU A 37 -13.19 39.68 15.24
CA GLU A 37 -12.54 38.38 15.39
C GLU A 37 -11.36 38.61 16.32
N GLU A 38 -11.38 38.00 17.48
CA GLU A 38 -10.30 38.09 18.44
C GLU A 38 -9.02 37.56 17.78
N VAL A 39 -7.93 38.32 17.83
CA VAL A 39 -6.67 37.95 17.22
C VAL A 39 -5.85 37.14 18.22
N ILE A 40 -5.23 36.06 17.77
CA ILE A 40 -4.32 35.25 18.56
C ILE A 40 -3.01 36.03 18.77
N THR A 41 -2.80 36.49 20.00
CA THR A 41 -1.61 37.29 20.37
C THR A 41 -0.50 36.44 20.97
N ASP A 42 -0.81 35.23 21.43
CA ASP A 42 0.17 34.29 21.98
C ASP A 42 -0.30 32.85 21.80
N VAL A 43 0.66 31.93 21.67
CA VAL A 43 0.41 30.48 21.59
C VAL A 43 1.32 29.76 22.58
N GLN A 44 0.76 29.18 23.63
CA GLN A 44 1.50 28.47 24.67
C GLN A 44 1.32 26.95 24.51
N VAL A 45 2.43 26.21 24.44
CA VAL A 45 2.44 24.73 24.42
C VAL A 45 2.87 24.20 25.77
N LYS A 46 2.11 23.23 26.33
CA LYS A 46 2.41 22.56 27.59
C LYS A 46 2.44 21.05 27.41
N GLY A 47 3.38 20.37 28.08
CA GLY A 47 3.47 18.90 28.05
C GLY A 47 4.23 18.31 26.86
N ALA A 48 4.70 19.13 25.94
CA ALA A 48 5.63 18.71 24.89
C ALA A 48 7.05 18.63 25.47
N VAL A 49 7.57 17.42 25.64
CA VAL A 49 8.90 17.14 26.21
C VAL A 49 9.89 16.71 25.13
N ARG A 50 9.42 15.93 24.17
CA ARG A 50 10.21 15.39 23.06
C ARG A 50 9.93 16.11 21.75
N THR A 51 8.76 16.73 21.61
CA THR A 51 8.34 17.46 20.42
C THR A 51 8.68 18.92 20.59
N GLU A 52 9.32 19.53 19.60
CA GLU A 52 9.58 20.98 19.59
C GLU A 52 8.23 21.74 19.62
N GLU A 53 8.14 22.80 20.43
CA GLU A 53 6.91 23.62 20.53
C GLU A 53 6.46 24.16 19.18
N GLN A 54 7.42 24.59 18.35
CA GLN A 54 7.13 25.04 16.98
C GLN A 54 6.48 23.95 16.13
N THR A 55 6.88 22.67 16.30
CA THR A 55 6.26 21.53 15.62
C THR A 55 4.81 21.36 16.07
N VAL A 56 4.53 21.50 17.37
CA VAL A 56 3.15 21.42 17.88
C VAL A 56 2.29 22.53 17.31
N ARG A 57 2.78 23.76 17.25
CA ARG A 57 2.10 24.92 16.66
C ARG A 57 1.81 24.69 15.17
N THR A 58 2.82 24.26 14.41
CA THR A 58 2.68 23.97 12.97
C THR A 58 1.65 22.87 12.71
N ILE A 59 1.67 21.79 13.50
CA ILE A 59 0.67 20.70 13.37
C ILE A 59 -0.73 21.21 13.71
N ALA A 60 -0.87 21.99 14.77
CA ALA A 60 -2.14 22.58 15.17
C ALA A 60 -2.68 23.56 14.10
N GLY A 61 -1.77 24.18 13.34
CA GLY A 61 -2.08 25.22 12.36
C GLY A 61 -2.63 26.47 13.03
N VAL A 62 -1.98 26.87 14.15
CA VAL A 62 -2.31 28.08 14.92
C VAL A 62 -1.06 28.91 15.01
N GLU A 63 -1.14 30.14 14.48
CA GLU A 63 -0.04 31.09 14.49
C GLU A 63 -0.44 32.40 15.17
N ILE A 64 0.55 33.13 15.67
CA ILE A 64 0.33 34.46 16.24
C ILE A 64 -0.05 35.40 15.10
N GLY A 65 -1.14 36.15 15.26
CA GLY A 65 -1.72 37.02 14.26
C GLY A 65 -2.95 36.43 13.54
N ASP A 66 -3.20 35.15 13.69
CA ASP A 66 -4.40 34.51 13.12
C ASP A 66 -5.66 34.96 13.85
N PRO A 67 -6.82 35.09 13.13
CA PRO A 67 -8.10 35.30 13.77
C PRO A 67 -8.59 34.04 14.47
N LEU A 68 -9.08 34.18 15.71
CA LEU A 68 -9.73 33.09 16.44
C LEU A 68 -11.15 32.89 15.89
N ARG A 69 -11.33 31.87 15.05
CA ARG A 69 -12.64 31.45 14.52
C ARG A 69 -13.30 30.42 15.43
N ALA A 70 -14.60 30.26 15.28
CA ALA A 70 -15.38 29.32 16.09
C ALA A 70 -14.88 27.86 16.01
N ASP A 71 -14.29 27.46 14.87
CA ASP A 71 -13.77 26.12 14.61
C ASP A 71 -12.27 25.95 14.83
N THR A 72 -11.52 27.06 15.07
CA THR A 72 -10.05 27.06 15.17
C THR A 72 -9.53 26.02 16.18
N LEU A 73 -10.13 25.95 17.36
CA LEU A 73 -9.69 25.03 18.41
C LEU A 73 -10.01 23.57 18.07
N ASP A 74 -11.16 23.32 17.48
CA ASP A 74 -11.56 21.96 17.09
C ASP A 74 -10.72 21.44 15.93
N VAL A 75 -10.43 22.29 14.96
CA VAL A 75 -9.51 21.98 13.85
C VAL A 75 -8.10 21.72 14.37
N ALA A 76 -7.60 22.55 15.30
CA ALA A 76 -6.29 22.36 15.91
C ALA A 76 -6.22 21.03 16.69
N ARG A 77 -7.25 20.71 17.47
CA ARG A 77 -7.36 19.45 18.24
C ARG A 77 -7.38 18.26 17.29
N GLU A 78 -8.16 18.33 16.23
CA GLU A 78 -8.25 17.27 15.24
C GLU A 78 -6.92 17.04 14.49
N ARG A 79 -6.21 18.13 14.12
CA ARG A 79 -4.89 18.06 13.47
C ARG A 79 -3.86 17.40 14.39
N LEU A 80 -3.81 17.80 15.66
CA LEU A 80 -2.92 17.21 16.66
C LEU A 80 -3.25 15.74 16.91
N HIS A 81 -4.53 15.37 16.99
CA HIS A 81 -4.95 13.98 17.14
C HIS A 81 -4.55 13.13 15.92
N THR A 82 -4.74 13.67 14.73
CA THR A 82 -4.41 12.98 13.46
C THR A 82 -2.90 12.81 13.26
N SER A 83 -2.08 13.68 13.85
CA SER A 83 -0.61 13.52 13.78
C SER A 83 -0.13 12.19 14.38
N GLY A 84 -0.92 11.61 15.29
CA GLY A 84 -0.59 10.36 15.96
C GLY A 84 0.46 10.51 17.07
N LEU A 85 1.01 11.69 17.29
CA LEU A 85 2.09 11.95 18.25
C LEU A 85 1.62 12.04 19.70
N PHE A 86 0.36 12.38 19.91
CA PHE A 86 -0.18 12.70 21.22
C PHE A 86 -1.26 11.69 21.64
N ALA A 87 -1.23 11.31 22.91
CA ALA A 87 -2.21 10.40 23.53
C ALA A 87 -3.42 11.16 24.06
N ASP A 88 -3.17 12.38 24.59
CA ASP A 88 -4.20 13.26 25.14
C ASP A 88 -3.93 14.67 24.64
N ILE A 89 -4.99 15.40 24.30
CA ILE A 89 -4.91 16.72 23.67
C ILE A 89 -6.05 17.58 24.23
N ASN A 90 -5.68 18.69 24.83
CA ASN A 90 -6.62 19.72 25.22
C ASN A 90 -6.19 21.05 24.59
N VAL A 91 -7.09 21.71 23.87
CA VAL A 91 -6.86 23.02 23.25
C VAL A 91 -7.95 23.98 23.71
N TYR A 92 -7.54 25.07 24.31
CA TYR A 92 -8.44 26.12 24.79
C TYR A 92 -7.80 27.50 24.59
N TRP A 93 -8.57 28.53 24.76
CA TRP A 93 -8.08 29.90 24.73
C TRP A 93 -8.34 30.62 26.04
N GLU A 94 -7.55 31.64 26.33
CA GLU A 94 -7.70 32.55 27.46
C GLU A 94 -7.43 33.99 27.02
N PRO A 95 -8.08 35.00 27.65
CA PRO A 95 -7.82 36.41 27.34
C PRO A 95 -6.33 36.76 27.58
N HIS A 96 -5.72 37.48 26.64
CA HIS A 96 -4.33 37.89 26.72
C HIS A 96 -4.09 39.24 26.04
N GLY A 97 -3.93 40.27 26.85
CA GLY A 97 -3.72 41.64 26.41
C GLY A 97 -4.91 42.17 25.58
N VAL A 98 -4.66 42.54 24.35
CA VAL A 98 -5.70 43.03 23.39
C VAL A 98 -6.31 41.94 22.52
N GLY A 99 -5.97 40.69 22.79
CA GLY A 99 -6.48 39.53 22.06
C GLY A 99 -6.53 38.28 22.94
N VAL A 100 -6.23 37.13 22.37
CA VAL A 100 -6.31 35.85 23.05
C VAL A 100 -5.00 35.06 22.97
N ARG A 101 -4.76 34.25 24.03
CA ARG A 101 -3.74 33.22 24.03
C ARG A 101 -4.40 31.87 23.77
N VAL A 102 -3.90 31.12 22.78
CA VAL A 102 -4.28 29.72 22.60
C VAL A 102 -3.32 28.84 23.40
N VAL A 103 -3.88 28.02 24.31
CA VAL A 103 -3.11 27.08 25.13
C VAL A 103 -3.32 25.66 24.59
N ILE A 104 -2.23 25.02 24.19
CA ILE A 104 -2.21 23.65 23.68
C ILE A 104 -1.55 22.78 24.73
N VAL A 105 -2.33 21.92 25.40
CA VAL A 105 -1.83 20.95 26.37
C VAL A 105 -1.82 19.57 25.74
N VAL A 106 -0.66 18.94 25.70
CA VAL A 106 -0.49 17.63 25.05
C VAL A 106 0.18 16.64 26.00
N LYS A 107 -0.18 15.36 25.83
CA LYS A 107 0.54 14.23 26.43
C LYS A 107 1.11 13.39 25.31
N GLU A 108 2.42 13.31 25.19
CA GLU A 108 3.08 12.61 24.11
C GLU A 108 2.91 11.09 24.21
N LYS A 109 2.75 10.44 23.06
CA LYS A 109 2.90 8.99 22.93
C LYS A 109 4.37 8.62 22.91
N PHE A 110 4.66 7.35 23.15
CA PHE A 110 5.99 6.82 22.94
C PHE A 110 6.33 6.86 21.44
N PRO A 111 7.46 7.47 21.04
CA PRO A 111 7.66 7.84 19.65
C PRO A 111 8.11 6.68 18.76
N TRP A 112 8.53 5.56 19.31
CA TRP A 112 9.02 4.42 18.52
C TRP A 112 8.32 3.12 18.94
N ALA A 113 8.24 2.18 17.99
CA ALA A 113 7.69 0.86 18.22
C ALA A 113 8.55 -0.19 17.48
N PRO A 114 9.05 -1.22 18.19
CA PRO A 114 9.61 -2.40 17.57
C PRO A 114 8.49 -3.36 17.18
N LEU A 115 8.54 -3.88 15.97
CA LEU A 115 7.61 -4.86 15.44
C LEU A 115 8.39 -6.09 14.96
N PRO A 116 8.45 -7.19 15.73
CA PRO A 116 9.00 -8.43 15.24
C PRO A 116 8.09 -8.99 14.13
N THR A 117 8.68 -9.61 13.13
CA THR A 117 7.97 -10.24 12.02
C THR A 117 8.43 -11.67 11.87
N PHE A 118 7.50 -12.55 11.55
CA PHE A 118 7.75 -13.93 11.20
C PHE A 118 6.71 -14.36 10.16
N SER A 119 7.14 -15.12 9.17
CA SER A 119 6.18 -15.76 8.28
C SER A 119 6.67 -17.14 7.86
N TYR A 120 5.71 -18.01 7.67
CA TYR A 120 5.90 -19.34 7.09
C TYR A 120 4.82 -19.56 6.03
N SER A 121 5.25 -19.94 4.86
CA SER A 121 4.41 -20.51 3.81
C SER A 121 5.17 -21.63 3.13
N PRO A 122 4.52 -22.56 2.45
CA PRO A 122 5.21 -23.63 1.76
C PRO A 122 6.30 -23.12 0.81
N GLY A 123 7.55 -23.52 1.08
CA GLY A 123 8.73 -23.05 0.35
C GLY A 123 9.37 -21.77 0.90
N ASN A 124 8.76 -21.08 1.86
CA ASN A 124 9.32 -19.84 2.40
C ASN A 124 9.16 -19.77 3.93
N ILE A 125 10.26 -19.58 4.64
CA ILE A 125 10.30 -19.23 6.06
C ILE A 125 11.09 -17.95 6.23
N SER A 126 10.56 -17.00 6.98
CA SER A 126 11.25 -15.74 7.25
C SER A 126 11.07 -15.26 8.68
N ALA A 127 12.09 -14.59 9.20
CA ALA A 127 12.06 -13.91 10.49
C ALA A 127 12.75 -12.54 10.36
N GLY A 128 12.28 -11.57 11.11
CA GLY A 128 12.84 -10.22 11.05
C GLY A 128 12.23 -9.27 12.04
N GLY A 129 12.40 -7.99 11.79
CA GLY A 129 11.79 -6.94 12.59
C GLY A 129 11.93 -5.57 11.94
N VAL A 130 11.06 -4.68 12.39
CA VAL A 130 11.03 -3.28 11.97
C VAL A 130 10.99 -2.41 13.22
N ILE A 131 11.76 -1.35 13.23
CA ILE A 131 11.68 -0.27 14.22
C ILE A 131 11.18 0.97 13.47
N ALA A 132 10.02 1.47 13.88
CA ALA A 132 9.47 2.71 13.37
C ALA A 132 9.56 3.80 14.45
N HIS A 133 9.91 5.02 14.04
CA HIS A 133 9.96 6.20 14.91
C HIS A 133 9.11 7.31 14.30
N GLY A 134 8.08 7.76 15.01
CA GLY A 134 7.09 8.72 14.50
C GLY A 134 7.42 10.19 14.73
N ASN A 135 8.50 10.50 15.46
CA ASN A 135 8.85 11.88 15.82
C ASN A 135 10.37 12.07 15.90
N LEU A 136 11.07 11.82 14.80
CA LEU A 136 12.50 12.06 14.71
C LEU A 136 12.81 13.55 15.00
N PHE A 137 13.81 13.78 15.85
CA PHE A 137 14.31 15.11 16.23
C PHE A 137 13.24 16.02 16.85
N GLY A 138 12.11 15.49 17.32
CA GLY A 138 11.01 16.30 17.86
C GLY A 138 10.22 17.11 16.81
N ARG A 139 10.43 16.83 15.53
CA ARG A 139 9.88 17.60 14.41
C ARG A 139 8.78 16.89 13.62
N GLY A 140 8.18 15.85 14.21
CA GLY A 140 7.13 15.07 13.55
C GLY A 140 7.62 14.29 12.33
N LYS A 141 8.93 14.22 12.10
CA LYS A 141 9.53 13.44 11.02
C LYS A 141 9.46 11.96 11.36
N ARG A 142 9.30 11.12 10.35
CA ARG A 142 9.14 9.67 10.52
C ARG A 142 10.37 8.93 10.01
N GLY A 143 10.78 7.93 10.75
CA GLY A 143 11.86 7.02 10.35
C GLY A 143 11.44 5.57 10.51
N LEU A 144 11.96 4.73 9.65
CA LEU A 144 11.77 3.29 9.68
C LEU A 144 13.08 2.63 9.31
N ILE A 145 13.47 1.62 10.09
CA ILE A 145 14.54 0.69 9.73
C ILE A 145 14.07 -0.72 10.01
N GLY A 146 14.32 -1.63 9.10
CA GLY A 146 13.90 -3.01 9.25
C GLY A 146 14.74 -3.97 8.44
N GLY A 147 14.66 -5.24 8.81
CA GLY A 147 15.32 -6.30 8.09
C GLY A 147 14.61 -7.62 8.29
N ARG A 148 14.81 -8.50 7.33
CA ARG A 148 14.26 -9.84 7.29
C ARG A 148 15.29 -10.81 6.75
N ILE A 149 15.40 -11.95 7.38
CA ILE A 149 16.17 -13.11 6.93
C ILE A 149 15.18 -14.20 6.51
N SER A 150 15.41 -14.81 5.36
CA SER A 150 14.56 -15.85 4.80
C SER A 150 15.39 -16.80 3.95
N ASN A 151 14.90 -18.02 3.77
CA ASN A 151 15.50 -18.98 2.83
C ASN A 151 15.31 -18.57 1.35
N VAL A 152 14.34 -17.70 1.03
CA VAL A 152 14.04 -17.28 -0.35
C VAL A 152 14.07 -15.78 -0.55
N ASN A 153 13.86 -14.96 0.49
CA ASN A 153 13.79 -13.50 0.32
C ASN A 153 14.24 -12.77 1.58
N SER A 154 15.53 -12.52 1.69
CA SER A 154 16.15 -11.72 2.74
C SER A 154 16.30 -10.27 2.29
N GLY A 155 16.25 -9.33 3.24
CA GLY A 155 16.43 -7.92 2.87
C GLY A 155 16.46 -6.98 4.07
N ALA A 156 16.81 -5.74 3.77
CA ALA A 156 16.79 -4.62 4.72
C ALA A 156 16.21 -3.38 4.04
N VAL A 157 15.60 -2.53 4.83
CA VAL A 157 15.03 -1.25 4.39
C VAL A 157 15.29 -0.18 5.43
N ALA A 158 15.61 1.02 4.97
CA ALA A 158 15.60 2.23 5.78
C ALA A 158 14.79 3.29 5.04
N ALA A 159 13.92 3.99 5.76
CA ALA A 159 13.09 5.05 5.18
C ALA A 159 13.02 6.26 6.12
N TYR A 160 12.95 7.43 5.52
CA TYR A 160 12.69 8.70 6.18
C TYR A 160 11.56 9.40 5.45
N GLU A 161 10.60 9.92 6.18
CA GLU A 161 9.50 10.73 5.66
C GLU A 161 9.42 12.05 6.41
N ASP A 162 9.39 13.13 5.66
CA ASP A 162 8.96 14.44 6.15
C ASP A 162 7.49 14.63 5.73
N PRO A 163 6.53 14.55 6.65
CA PRO A 163 5.11 14.63 6.30
C PRO A 163 4.60 16.06 6.06
N ALA A 164 5.44 17.09 6.26
CA ALA A 164 5.03 18.49 6.21
C ALA A 164 6.13 19.42 5.67
N VAL A 165 6.65 19.13 4.46
CA VAL A 165 7.77 19.85 3.85
C VAL A 165 7.42 21.33 3.55
N PHE A 166 6.22 21.58 3.03
CA PHE A 166 5.76 22.93 2.66
C PHE A 166 4.54 23.33 3.51
N GLY A 167 4.69 23.25 4.83
CA GLY A 167 3.56 23.40 5.73
C GLY A 167 2.87 22.07 5.99
N SER A 168 1.55 22.00 5.90
CA SER A 168 0.79 20.84 6.33
C SER A 168 0.30 19.90 5.20
N TRP A 169 0.65 20.15 3.94
CA TRP A 169 0.07 19.44 2.79
C TRP A 169 1.06 18.70 1.89
N GLY A 170 2.35 19.05 1.90
CA GLY A 170 3.39 18.37 1.12
C GLY A 170 4.17 17.37 1.95
N PHE A 171 4.58 16.25 1.37
CA PHE A 171 5.47 15.28 1.99
C PHE A 171 6.64 14.91 1.08
N PHE A 172 7.71 14.45 1.70
CA PHE A 172 8.91 13.98 1.04
C PHE A 172 9.38 12.69 1.68
N THR A 173 9.79 11.71 0.87
CA THR A 173 10.27 10.42 1.36
C THR A 173 11.59 10.06 0.70
N ILE A 174 12.54 9.59 1.50
CA ILE A 174 13.76 8.91 1.05
C ILE A 174 13.71 7.48 1.57
N LYS A 175 14.05 6.52 0.71
CA LYS A 175 14.08 5.10 1.07
C LYS A 175 15.30 4.45 0.45
N GLY A 176 16.01 3.67 1.27
CA GLY A 176 17.06 2.77 0.84
C GLY A 176 16.63 1.33 1.06
N LYS A 177 17.03 0.44 0.16
CA LYS A 177 16.72 -0.99 0.27
C LYS A 177 17.88 -1.86 -0.17
N TYR A 178 17.94 -3.03 0.44
CA TYR A 178 18.72 -4.17 0.00
C TYR A 178 17.83 -5.39 0.01
N GLN A 179 17.92 -6.22 -1.01
CA GLN A 179 17.15 -7.46 -1.14
C GLN A 179 18.03 -8.54 -1.77
N SER A 180 17.96 -9.74 -1.23
CA SER A 180 18.52 -10.95 -1.80
C SER A 180 17.39 -11.97 -1.89
N GLN A 181 17.04 -12.38 -3.09
CA GLN A 181 15.88 -13.22 -3.36
C GLN A 181 16.25 -14.38 -4.28
N THR A 182 15.73 -15.55 -3.98
CA THR A 182 15.69 -16.69 -4.91
C THR A 182 14.29 -16.77 -5.51
N ILE A 183 14.21 -16.66 -6.82
CA ILE A 183 12.96 -16.72 -7.58
C ILE A 183 12.93 -18.11 -8.24
N PRO A 184 12.05 -19.02 -7.78
CA PRO A 184 11.85 -20.30 -8.43
C PRO A 184 10.98 -20.07 -9.68
N GLU A 185 11.42 -20.56 -10.82
CA GLU A 185 10.67 -20.50 -12.08
C GLU A 185 10.05 -21.87 -12.36
N TYR A 186 8.73 -21.94 -12.27
CA TYR A 186 7.96 -23.15 -12.55
C TYR A 186 7.50 -23.16 -14.01
N SER A 187 7.27 -24.36 -14.56
CA SER A 187 6.53 -24.45 -15.80
C SER A 187 5.08 -24.02 -15.59
N ASN A 188 4.56 -23.14 -16.43
CA ASN A 188 3.15 -22.76 -16.45
C ASN A 188 2.26 -23.87 -17.04
N VAL A 189 2.86 -24.92 -17.58
CA VAL A 189 2.17 -26.04 -18.22
C VAL A 189 2.32 -27.30 -17.36
N ALA A 190 1.21 -27.90 -16.97
CA ALA A 190 1.23 -29.23 -16.41
C ALA A 190 1.49 -30.25 -17.51
N ILE A 191 2.67 -30.85 -17.54
CA ILE A 191 3.00 -31.96 -18.42
C ILE A 191 2.58 -33.27 -17.75
N PRO A 192 1.75 -34.09 -18.39
CA PRO A 192 1.36 -35.37 -17.83
C PRO A 192 2.59 -36.23 -17.49
N GLY A 193 2.65 -36.71 -16.23
CA GLY A 193 3.77 -37.51 -15.74
C GLY A 193 4.97 -36.73 -15.20
N MET A 194 5.00 -35.41 -15.34
CA MET A 194 6.06 -34.58 -14.75
C MET A 194 5.62 -33.97 -13.41
N PRO A 195 6.43 -34.04 -12.37
CA PRO A 195 6.10 -33.44 -11.09
C PRO A 195 6.22 -31.92 -11.13
N LEU A 196 5.44 -31.20 -10.33
CA LEU A 196 5.60 -29.77 -10.14
C LEU A 196 6.92 -29.51 -9.41
N ALA A 197 7.86 -28.89 -10.12
CA ALA A 197 9.14 -28.47 -9.58
C ALA A 197 9.62 -27.20 -10.29
N PRO A 198 10.44 -26.36 -9.64
CA PRO A 198 11.07 -25.28 -10.36
C PRO A 198 12.01 -25.85 -11.42
N ILE A 199 11.89 -25.32 -12.64
CA ILE A 199 12.79 -25.68 -13.75
C ILE A 199 14.11 -24.92 -13.67
N ARG A 200 14.10 -23.75 -13.01
CA ARG A 200 15.27 -22.91 -12.80
C ARG A 200 15.09 -22.10 -11.53
N ASP A 201 16.15 -21.91 -10.77
CA ASP A 201 16.22 -20.98 -9.66
C ASP A 201 17.06 -19.76 -10.06
N THR A 202 16.50 -18.58 -9.83
CA THR A 202 17.20 -17.34 -10.10
C THR A 202 17.46 -16.57 -8.82
N ASN A 203 18.74 -16.35 -8.53
CA ASN A 203 19.19 -15.53 -7.43
C ASN A 203 19.29 -14.07 -7.88
N LEU A 204 18.54 -13.21 -7.24
CA LEU A 204 18.53 -11.77 -7.44
C LEU A 204 19.09 -11.08 -6.21
N ARG A 205 20.09 -10.22 -6.41
CA ARG A 205 20.51 -9.21 -5.42
C ARG A 205 20.14 -7.84 -5.94
N SER A 206 19.34 -7.09 -5.18
CA SER A 206 18.92 -5.75 -5.54
C SER A 206 19.25 -4.78 -4.43
N TYR A 207 19.89 -3.67 -4.75
CA TYR A 207 20.14 -2.60 -3.80
C TYR A 207 19.98 -1.25 -4.48
N GLY A 208 19.45 -0.29 -3.73
CA GLY A 208 19.16 1.02 -4.32
C GLY A 208 18.34 1.91 -3.42
N GLY A 209 17.80 2.96 -4.01
CA GLY A 209 17.04 3.97 -3.32
C GLY A 209 15.88 4.53 -4.11
N GLU A 210 15.00 5.16 -3.37
CA GLU A 210 13.81 5.84 -3.87
C GLU A 210 13.74 7.23 -3.25
N LEU A 211 13.44 8.21 -4.07
CA LEU A 211 13.07 9.57 -3.66
C LEU A 211 11.64 9.82 -4.12
N SER A 212 10.77 10.29 -3.25
CA SER A 212 9.42 10.67 -3.66
C SER A 212 8.96 11.96 -2.98
N VAL A 213 8.17 12.73 -3.70
CA VAL A 213 7.50 13.92 -3.22
C VAL A 213 6.01 13.81 -3.53
N GLY A 214 5.19 14.40 -2.68
CA GLY A 214 3.76 14.31 -2.89
C GLY A 214 2.97 15.30 -2.06
N VAL A 215 1.67 15.21 -2.23
CA VAL A 215 0.66 16.04 -1.56
C VAL A 215 -0.39 15.16 -0.92
N ALA A 216 -0.74 15.46 0.31
CA ALA A 216 -1.84 14.85 1.04
C ALA A 216 -3.06 15.78 1.01
N TRP A 217 -3.94 15.56 0.01
CA TRP A 217 -5.17 16.31 -0.16
C TRP A 217 -6.23 15.85 0.84
N PHE A 218 -6.83 16.77 1.56
CA PHE A 218 -7.93 16.44 2.49
C PHE A 218 -7.67 15.24 3.42
N ARG A 219 -6.39 14.93 3.72
CA ARG A 219 -5.91 13.82 4.58
C ARG A 219 -6.24 12.39 4.10
N ARG A 220 -7.11 12.25 3.09
CA ARG A 220 -7.63 10.96 2.60
C ARG A 220 -7.21 10.67 1.17
N VAL A 221 -6.67 11.66 0.47
CA VAL A 221 -6.20 11.54 -0.89
C VAL A 221 -4.72 11.89 -0.92
N ARG A 222 -3.88 11.00 -1.39
CA ARG A 222 -2.43 11.23 -1.55
C ARG A 222 -2.04 11.06 -3.00
N THR A 223 -1.33 12.06 -3.51
CA THR A 223 -0.66 11.98 -4.82
C THR A 223 0.84 12.07 -4.60
N SER A 224 1.61 11.26 -5.32
CA SER A 224 3.07 11.35 -5.28
C SER A 224 3.69 11.03 -6.62
N VAL A 225 4.84 11.61 -6.85
CA VAL A 225 5.78 11.22 -7.91
C VAL A 225 7.09 10.85 -7.27
N GLY A 226 7.77 9.88 -7.85
CA GLY A 226 9.02 9.37 -7.31
C GLY A 226 10.02 9.00 -8.41
N TRP A 227 11.24 8.79 -7.97
CA TRP A 227 12.33 8.30 -8.78
C TRP A 227 13.07 7.21 -8.02
N ASN A 228 13.27 6.06 -8.69
CA ASN A 228 14.00 4.92 -8.18
C ASN A 228 15.30 4.74 -8.94
N LEU A 229 16.33 4.36 -8.22
CA LEU A 229 17.60 3.91 -8.80
C LEU A 229 18.07 2.68 -8.06
N ASP A 230 18.12 1.55 -8.76
CA ASP A 230 18.55 0.27 -8.20
C ASP A 230 19.57 -0.40 -9.11
N GLN A 231 20.47 -1.15 -8.48
CA GLN A 231 21.32 -2.14 -9.12
C GLN A 231 20.73 -3.52 -8.87
N ASN A 232 20.61 -4.33 -9.91
CA ASN A 232 20.05 -5.67 -9.87
C ASN A 232 21.10 -6.64 -10.45
N ASP A 233 21.64 -7.49 -9.59
CA ASP A 233 22.58 -8.53 -9.97
C ASP A 233 21.85 -9.86 -9.97
N VAL A 234 21.89 -10.55 -11.08
CA VAL A 234 21.09 -11.73 -11.34
C VAL A 234 22.00 -12.89 -11.68
N GLN A 235 21.68 -14.03 -11.11
CA GLN A 235 22.34 -15.30 -11.42
C GLN A 235 21.31 -16.41 -11.46
N SER A 236 21.03 -16.93 -12.63
CA SER A 236 20.19 -18.12 -12.81
C SER A 236 21.03 -19.39 -12.71
N SER A 237 20.51 -20.36 -12.00
CA SER A 237 21.11 -21.68 -11.90
C SER A 237 20.06 -22.75 -12.16
N PHE A 238 20.51 -23.89 -12.66
CA PHE A 238 19.66 -25.08 -12.69
C PHE A 238 19.31 -25.45 -11.26
N PRO A 239 18.12 -26.04 -11.01
CA PRO A 239 17.74 -26.52 -9.71
C PRO A 239 18.78 -27.45 -9.13
N ASP A 240 18.92 -27.42 -7.81
CA ASP A 240 19.88 -28.21 -7.06
C ASP A 240 19.82 -29.69 -7.46
N ALA A 241 21.00 -30.30 -7.65
CA ALA A 241 21.16 -31.72 -7.96
C ALA A 241 20.53 -32.66 -6.90
N GLY A 242 20.23 -32.15 -5.70
CA GLY A 242 19.46 -32.83 -4.67
C GLY A 242 17.96 -32.91 -4.92
N ASN A 243 17.41 -32.10 -5.84
CA ASN A 243 15.99 -32.10 -6.18
C ASN A 243 15.71 -33.06 -7.35
N LYS A 244 15.26 -34.29 -7.00
CA LYS A 244 14.93 -35.33 -8.00
C LYS A 244 13.93 -34.84 -9.05
N ASN A 245 12.91 -34.11 -8.64
CA ASN A 245 11.87 -33.63 -9.56
C ASN A 245 12.45 -32.63 -10.60
N ALA A 246 13.39 -31.80 -10.19
CA ALA A 246 14.10 -30.91 -11.10
C ALA A 246 15.02 -31.64 -12.07
N LEU A 247 15.66 -32.72 -11.62
CA LEU A 247 16.48 -33.58 -12.47
C LEU A 247 15.63 -34.31 -13.52
N ASP A 248 14.40 -34.75 -13.17
CA ASP A 248 13.48 -35.37 -14.13
C ASP A 248 13.09 -34.39 -15.23
N TRP A 249 12.86 -33.11 -14.89
CA TRP A 249 12.68 -32.03 -15.86
C TRP A 249 13.90 -31.82 -16.74
N ALA A 250 15.07 -31.73 -16.14
CA ALA A 250 16.33 -31.58 -16.87
C ALA A 250 16.60 -32.73 -17.84
N ALA A 251 16.23 -33.94 -17.48
CA ALA A 251 16.38 -35.12 -18.32
C ALA A 251 15.38 -35.18 -19.50
N ALA A 252 14.21 -34.55 -19.34
CA ALA A 252 13.15 -34.51 -20.38
C ALA A 252 13.45 -33.53 -21.51
N PHE A 253 14.42 -32.62 -21.34
CA PHE A 253 14.75 -31.58 -22.32
C PHE A 253 16.19 -31.69 -22.83
N PRO A 254 16.46 -31.23 -24.07
CA PRO A 254 17.82 -31.19 -24.58
C PRO A 254 18.77 -30.36 -23.67
N PRO A 255 20.05 -30.75 -23.59
CA PRO A 255 21.05 -29.95 -22.88
C PRO A 255 21.06 -28.48 -23.34
N GLY A 256 21.08 -27.56 -22.40
CA GLY A 256 21.06 -26.12 -22.68
C GLY A 256 19.66 -25.52 -22.91
N THR A 257 18.56 -26.30 -22.76
CA THR A 257 17.19 -25.77 -22.78
C THR A 257 16.97 -24.70 -21.70
N PHE A 258 17.57 -24.88 -20.53
CA PHE A 258 17.51 -23.94 -19.41
C PHE A 258 18.94 -23.47 -19.04
N PRO A 259 19.55 -22.61 -19.85
CA PRO A 259 20.91 -22.17 -19.58
C PRO A 259 21.01 -21.35 -18.31
N ALA A 260 22.11 -21.49 -17.60
CA ALA A 260 22.48 -20.55 -16.56
C ALA A 260 22.73 -19.17 -17.21
N ALA A 261 22.21 -18.13 -16.58
CA ALA A 261 22.44 -16.76 -17.00
C ALA A 261 22.96 -15.94 -15.82
N SER A 262 23.88 -15.02 -16.10
CA SER A 262 24.34 -14.05 -15.12
C SER A 262 24.34 -12.67 -15.78
N ASP A 263 23.75 -11.71 -15.13
CA ASP A 263 23.66 -10.34 -15.63
C ASP A 263 23.59 -9.33 -14.47
N SER A 264 23.94 -8.10 -14.78
CA SER A 264 23.93 -7.00 -13.85
C SER A 264 23.31 -5.78 -14.53
N ALA A 265 22.15 -5.37 -14.05
CA ALA A 265 21.37 -4.32 -14.67
C ALA A 265 21.05 -3.19 -13.70
N ARG A 266 21.42 -1.97 -14.09
CA ARG A 266 20.97 -0.76 -13.40
C ARG A 266 19.59 -0.36 -13.90
N ARG A 267 18.64 -0.24 -12.96
CA ARG A 267 17.31 0.27 -13.19
C ARG A 267 17.17 1.69 -12.68
N GLY A 268 16.79 2.62 -13.54
CA GLY A 268 16.25 3.92 -13.16
C GLY A 268 14.80 4.02 -13.61
N SER A 269 13.89 4.39 -12.71
CA SER A 269 12.45 4.50 -13.05
C SER A 269 11.81 5.71 -12.41
N ALA A 270 10.81 6.28 -13.11
CA ALA A 270 9.88 7.26 -12.56
C ALA A 270 8.60 6.55 -12.12
N THR A 271 8.04 6.99 -11.00
CA THR A 271 6.77 6.48 -10.46
C THR A 271 5.78 7.61 -10.26
N ALA A 272 4.49 7.29 -10.40
CA ALA A 272 3.39 8.16 -10.01
C ALA A 272 2.33 7.33 -9.28
N ASN A 273 1.84 7.84 -8.15
CA ASN A 273 0.87 7.13 -7.32
C ASN A 273 -0.27 8.08 -6.93
N LEU A 274 -1.48 7.53 -6.88
CA LEU A 274 -2.69 8.18 -6.38
C LEU A 274 -3.41 7.21 -5.45
N THR A 275 -3.67 7.63 -4.22
CA THR A 275 -4.34 6.81 -3.22
C THR A 275 -5.50 7.57 -2.59
N PHE A 276 -6.65 6.92 -2.52
CA PHE A 276 -7.83 7.33 -1.76
C PHE A 276 -7.97 6.37 -0.58
N ASP A 277 -7.92 6.85 0.65
CA ASP A 277 -8.05 6.01 1.84
C ASP A 277 -9.12 6.56 2.79
N PHE A 278 -10.29 5.92 2.74
CA PHE A 278 -11.45 6.20 3.58
C PHE A 278 -11.70 5.10 4.60
N ARG A 279 -10.70 4.23 4.83
CA ARG A 279 -10.82 3.15 5.82
C ARG A 279 -10.75 3.73 7.22
N ALA A 280 -11.51 3.10 8.10
CA ALA A 280 -11.39 3.29 9.53
C ALA A 280 -11.28 1.92 10.20
N ARG A 281 -10.65 1.87 11.35
CA ARG A 281 -10.48 0.64 12.12
C ARG A 281 -10.92 0.89 13.56
N GLU A 282 -11.79 0.02 14.03
CA GLU A 282 -12.18 -0.03 15.43
C GLU A 282 -11.78 -1.38 16.00
N ARG A 283 -10.73 -1.40 16.86
CA ARG A 283 -10.08 -2.64 17.33
C ARG A 283 -9.66 -3.54 16.14
N ALA A 284 -10.20 -4.75 16.09
CA ALA A 284 -9.91 -5.73 15.05
C ALA A 284 -10.85 -5.67 13.84
N VAL A 285 -11.75 -4.68 13.76
CA VAL A 285 -12.73 -4.52 12.67
C VAL A 285 -12.35 -3.34 11.80
N MET A 286 -12.14 -3.57 10.53
CA MET A 286 -11.87 -2.56 9.53
C MET A 286 -13.14 -2.29 8.70
N TYR A 287 -13.46 -1.04 8.44
CA TYR A 287 -14.59 -0.65 7.61
C TYR A 287 -14.24 0.56 6.75
N GLY A 288 -15.01 0.74 5.66
CA GLY A 288 -14.72 1.75 4.65
C GLY A 288 -13.92 1.17 3.48
N ASN A 289 -13.37 2.01 2.65
CA ASN A 289 -12.69 1.60 1.42
C ASN A 289 -11.37 2.34 1.19
N ALA A 290 -10.50 1.73 0.43
CA ALA A 290 -9.32 2.35 -0.14
C ALA A 290 -9.20 1.99 -1.62
N LEU A 291 -8.70 2.93 -2.42
CA LEU A 291 -8.44 2.76 -3.83
C LEU A 291 -7.05 3.34 -4.15
N GLY A 292 -6.23 2.56 -4.82
CA GLY A 292 -4.88 2.93 -5.20
C GLY A 292 -4.64 2.75 -6.69
N PHE A 293 -3.88 3.67 -7.28
CA PHE A 293 -3.36 3.59 -8.64
C PHE A 293 -1.85 3.86 -8.60
N GLY A 294 -1.09 3.09 -9.35
CA GLY A 294 0.34 3.26 -9.47
C GLY A 294 0.79 3.05 -10.91
N VAL A 295 1.76 3.84 -11.34
CA VAL A 295 2.46 3.67 -12.62
C VAL A 295 3.95 3.77 -12.36
N GLU A 296 4.71 2.85 -12.94
CA GLU A 296 6.16 2.87 -12.98
C GLU A 296 6.62 2.84 -14.44
N TRP A 297 7.60 3.66 -14.77
CA TRP A 297 8.23 3.69 -16.07
C TRP A 297 9.75 3.71 -15.93
N ALA A 298 10.39 2.61 -16.26
CA ALA A 298 11.84 2.48 -16.34
C ALA A 298 12.31 2.80 -17.76
N ALA A 299 13.37 3.56 -17.87
CA ALA A 299 13.98 3.90 -19.16
C ALA A 299 15.39 4.49 -18.96
N PRO A 300 16.25 4.51 -19.99
CA PRO A 300 17.57 5.10 -19.91
C PRO A 300 17.58 6.57 -19.44
N ARG A 301 16.57 7.36 -19.81
CA ARG A 301 16.42 8.76 -19.35
C ARG A 301 16.22 8.92 -17.83
N TRP A 302 15.79 7.87 -17.15
CA TRP A 302 15.65 7.82 -15.69
C TRP A 302 16.86 7.22 -15.00
N GLY A 303 17.90 6.82 -15.76
CA GLY A 303 19.12 6.22 -15.25
C GLY A 303 19.18 4.71 -15.41
N SER A 304 18.24 4.07 -16.12
CA SER A 304 18.37 2.67 -16.52
C SER A 304 19.56 2.51 -17.47
N GLN A 305 20.08 1.29 -17.55
CA GLN A 305 21.05 0.96 -18.60
C GLN A 305 20.39 1.02 -19.99
N SER A 306 21.19 1.15 -21.07
CA SER A 306 20.73 1.59 -22.38
C SER A 306 19.66 0.72 -23.04
N ASN A 307 19.62 -0.58 -22.75
CA ASN A 307 18.69 -1.55 -23.29
C ASN A 307 17.52 -1.88 -22.34
N LEU A 308 17.50 -1.30 -21.12
CA LEU A 308 16.45 -1.58 -20.14
C LEU A 308 15.35 -0.51 -20.19
N TRP A 309 14.19 -0.91 -20.64
CA TRP A 309 12.97 -0.12 -20.53
C TRP A 309 11.78 -1.04 -20.21
N TYR A 310 10.87 -0.58 -19.42
CA TYR A 310 9.57 -1.22 -19.20
C TYR A 310 8.58 -0.21 -18.58
N TRP A 311 7.32 -0.53 -18.66
CA TRP A 311 6.31 0.13 -17.85
C TRP A 311 5.47 -0.89 -17.08
N LYS A 312 4.93 -0.45 -15.95
CA LYS A 312 4.07 -1.23 -15.08
C LYS A 312 2.99 -0.34 -14.50
N ALA A 313 1.73 -0.76 -14.61
CA ALA A 313 0.59 -0.06 -14.03
C ALA A 313 -0.13 -0.98 -13.04
N SER A 314 -0.63 -0.42 -11.96
CA SER A 314 -1.34 -1.16 -10.92
C SER A 314 -2.58 -0.43 -10.47
N VAL A 315 -3.59 -1.21 -10.08
CA VAL A 315 -4.79 -0.75 -9.39
C VAL A 315 -5.04 -1.66 -8.20
N SER A 316 -5.46 -1.09 -7.09
CA SER A 316 -5.83 -1.83 -5.89
C SER A 316 -7.09 -1.25 -5.29
N TYR A 317 -8.00 -2.10 -4.85
CA TYR A 317 -9.21 -1.73 -4.14
C TYR A 317 -9.36 -2.62 -2.92
N GLU A 318 -9.64 -2.02 -1.77
CA GLU A 318 -9.94 -2.73 -0.54
C GLU A 318 -11.22 -2.16 0.05
N HIS A 319 -12.13 -3.04 0.45
CA HIS A 319 -13.38 -2.67 1.08
C HIS A 319 -13.63 -3.51 2.32
N GLY A 320 -13.84 -2.84 3.45
CA GLY A 320 -14.24 -3.46 4.71
C GLY A 320 -15.70 -3.18 5.02
N LEU A 321 -16.45 -4.23 5.26
CA LEU A 321 -17.83 -4.16 5.73
C LEU A 321 -17.90 -4.67 7.16
N ARG A 322 -18.50 -3.89 8.04
CA ARG A 322 -18.80 -4.27 9.43
C ARG A 322 -20.26 -4.65 9.56
N PHE A 323 -20.54 -5.79 10.15
CA PHE A 323 -21.88 -6.22 10.51
C PHE A 323 -21.87 -6.99 11.83
N PHE A 324 -23.04 -7.14 12.45
CA PHE A 324 -23.18 -7.71 13.80
C PHE A 324 -22.18 -7.14 14.81
N ARG A 325 -21.84 -5.84 14.71
CA ARG A 325 -20.87 -5.08 15.53
C ARG A 325 -19.41 -5.55 15.49
N SER A 326 -19.18 -6.87 15.46
CA SER A 326 -17.84 -7.46 15.59
C SER A 326 -17.42 -8.34 14.41
N HIS A 327 -18.31 -8.59 13.45
CA HIS A 327 -18.00 -9.33 12.24
C HIS A 327 -17.47 -8.38 11.16
N ASN A 328 -16.59 -8.88 10.31
CA ASN A 328 -15.95 -8.10 9.27
C ASN A 328 -15.84 -8.91 7.98
N LEU A 329 -16.35 -8.40 6.89
CA LEU A 329 -16.05 -8.89 5.56
C LEU A 329 -15.06 -7.94 4.91
N ILE A 330 -13.96 -8.46 4.45
CA ILE A 330 -12.91 -7.70 3.77
C ILE A 330 -12.81 -8.24 2.35
N VAL A 331 -12.92 -7.36 1.38
CA VAL A 331 -12.75 -7.66 -0.04
C VAL A 331 -11.57 -6.86 -0.55
N ARG A 332 -10.58 -7.54 -1.12
CA ARG A 332 -9.44 -6.95 -1.80
C ARG A 332 -9.45 -7.37 -3.26
N ILE A 333 -9.33 -6.43 -4.16
CA ILE A 333 -9.24 -6.67 -5.60
C ILE A 333 -8.07 -5.84 -6.12
N GLY A 334 -7.25 -6.44 -6.95
CA GLY A 334 -6.14 -5.74 -7.55
C GLY A 334 -5.83 -6.23 -8.95
N GLY A 335 -5.12 -5.39 -9.68
CA GLY A 335 -4.59 -5.73 -10.98
C GLY A 335 -3.26 -5.04 -11.22
N ILE A 336 -2.36 -5.74 -11.86
CA ILE A 336 -1.06 -5.23 -12.28
C ILE A 336 -0.83 -5.69 -13.70
N ALA A 337 -0.45 -4.79 -14.58
CA ALA A 337 -0.06 -5.10 -15.94
C ALA A 337 1.21 -4.32 -16.30
N GLY A 338 2.05 -4.92 -17.10
CA GLY A 338 3.28 -4.29 -17.56
C GLY A 338 3.68 -4.80 -18.93
N GLU A 339 4.69 -4.20 -19.50
CA GLU A 339 5.27 -4.58 -20.77
C GLU A 339 6.79 -4.54 -20.65
N ASN A 340 7.42 -5.53 -21.25
CA ASN A 340 8.88 -5.68 -21.25
C ASN A 340 9.48 -5.78 -19.84
N LEU A 341 8.77 -6.48 -18.95
CA LEU A 341 9.17 -6.61 -17.55
C LEU A 341 10.40 -7.50 -17.42
N PRO A 342 11.49 -7.03 -16.79
CA PRO A 342 12.58 -7.91 -16.39
C PRO A 342 12.11 -8.82 -15.24
N LEU A 343 12.76 -9.96 -15.03
CA LEU A 343 12.35 -10.98 -14.05
C LEU A 343 12.04 -10.40 -12.66
N TRP A 344 12.86 -9.47 -12.19
CA TRP A 344 12.66 -8.84 -10.88
C TRP A 344 11.45 -7.90 -10.80
N SER A 345 10.82 -7.58 -11.93
CA SER A 345 9.62 -6.75 -12.03
C SER A 345 8.40 -7.53 -12.54
N GLU A 346 8.56 -8.78 -12.93
CA GLU A 346 7.45 -9.67 -13.29
C GLU A 346 6.46 -9.83 -12.14
N ASN A 347 5.24 -10.10 -12.47
CA ASN A 347 4.21 -10.38 -11.49
C ASN A 347 4.20 -11.87 -11.17
N SER A 348 3.92 -12.19 -9.93
CA SER A 348 3.82 -13.58 -9.48
C SER A 348 2.60 -13.78 -8.60
N ALA A 349 2.10 -15.01 -8.53
CA ALA A 349 1.06 -15.42 -7.61
C ALA A 349 1.44 -16.74 -6.92
N GLY A 350 1.00 -16.87 -5.67
CA GLY A 350 1.28 -18.03 -4.80
C GLY A 350 1.84 -17.61 -3.44
N GLY A 351 1.81 -18.50 -2.48
CA GLY A 351 2.23 -18.22 -1.11
C GLY A 351 1.14 -17.50 -0.31
N THR A 352 1.39 -16.28 0.16
CA THR A 352 0.46 -15.54 1.02
C THR A 352 -0.66 -14.83 0.28
N ASP A 353 -0.47 -14.49 -0.97
CA ASP A 353 -1.43 -13.77 -1.81
C ASP A 353 -2.39 -14.71 -2.57
N LEU A 354 -2.00 -15.96 -2.75
CA LEU A 354 -2.87 -17.03 -3.25
C LEU A 354 -2.62 -18.28 -2.39
N ARG A 355 -3.27 -18.34 -1.25
CA ARG A 355 -3.07 -19.38 -0.23
C ARG A 355 -3.46 -20.77 -0.77
N GLY A 356 -2.64 -21.76 -0.53
CA GLY A 356 -2.82 -23.12 -1.08
C GLY A 356 -1.93 -23.44 -2.28
N TYR A 357 -1.15 -22.46 -2.76
CA TYR A 357 -0.14 -22.64 -3.81
C TYR A 357 1.26 -22.34 -3.29
N LEU A 358 2.29 -22.79 -4.01
CA LEU A 358 3.70 -22.52 -3.66
C LEU A 358 4.06 -21.06 -3.89
N TYR A 359 5.04 -20.59 -3.16
CA TYR A 359 5.59 -19.25 -3.36
C TYR A 359 6.10 -19.06 -4.79
N HIS A 360 5.68 -17.97 -5.46
CA HIS A 360 6.00 -17.68 -6.87
C HIS A 360 5.63 -18.77 -7.87
N GLN A 361 4.61 -19.61 -7.57
CA GLN A 361 4.25 -20.71 -8.43
C GLN A 361 3.82 -20.29 -9.84
N PHE A 362 3.20 -19.13 -9.97
CA PHE A 362 2.72 -18.59 -11.23
C PHE A 362 3.37 -17.24 -11.50
N GLN A 363 3.71 -16.98 -12.76
CA GLN A 363 4.37 -15.74 -13.20
C GLN A 363 3.74 -15.23 -14.48
N GLY A 364 3.82 -13.88 -14.70
CA GLY A 364 3.29 -13.25 -15.90
C GLY A 364 3.55 -11.74 -15.94
N ASP A 365 3.26 -11.13 -17.05
CA ASP A 365 3.27 -9.67 -17.20
C ASP A 365 1.97 -9.02 -16.71
N THR A 366 0.90 -9.80 -16.60
CA THR A 366 -0.43 -9.37 -16.17
C THR A 366 -0.94 -10.26 -15.07
N HIS A 367 -1.38 -9.65 -13.98
CA HIS A 367 -1.88 -10.31 -12.79
C HIS A 367 -3.12 -9.58 -12.27
N PHE A 368 -4.23 -10.28 -12.12
CA PHE A 368 -5.41 -9.84 -11.38
C PHE A 368 -5.60 -10.76 -10.18
N HIS A 369 -5.97 -10.19 -9.05
CA HIS A 369 -6.25 -10.97 -7.84
C HIS A 369 -7.48 -10.45 -7.12
N SER A 370 -8.13 -11.35 -6.41
CA SER A 370 -9.15 -11.02 -5.41
C SER A 370 -8.96 -11.88 -4.17
N GLN A 371 -9.17 -11.28 -3.02
CA GLN A 371 -9.19 -11.94 -1.73
C GLN A 371 -10.47 -11.53 -1.01
N ILE A 372 -11.25 -12.50 -0.60
CA ILE A 372 -12.48 -12.31 0.18
C ILE A 372 -12.25 -12.98 1.52
N GLU A 373 -12.33 -12.22 2.60
CA GLU A 373 -12.11 -12.71 3.95
C GLU A 373 -13.28 -12.37 4.85
N TYR A 374 -13.84 -13.37 5.50
CA TYR A 374 -14.87 -13.21 6.52
C TYR A 374 -14.30 -13.49 7.89
N HIS A 375 -14.17 -12.45 8.71
CA HIS A 375 -13.66 -12.52 10.07
C HIS A 375 -14.81 -12.48 11.08
N PHE A 376 -14.80 -13.39 12.04
CA PHE A 376 -15.80 -13.46 13.10
C PHE A 376 -15.14 -13.67 14.47
N PRO A 377 -15.70 -13.12 15.55
CA PRO A 377 -15.16 -13.29 16.89
C PRO A 377 -15.35 -14.74 17.35
N LEU A 378 -14.35 -15.32 18.00
CA LEU A 378 -14.45 -16.62 18.66
C LEU A 378 -14.52 -16.42 20.17
N PHE A 379 -13.44 -15.96 20.77
CA PHE A 379 -13.37 -15.72 22.21
C PHE A 379 -12.31 -14.68 22.53
N SER A 380 -12.37 -14.17 23.78
CA SER A 380 -11.38 -13.24 24.33
C SER A 380 -10.88 -13.78 25.66
N LEU A 381 -9.56 -13.84 25.82
CA LEU A 381 -8.92 -14.36 27.01
C LEU A 381 -7.69 -13.53 27.37
N TRP A 382 -7.58 -13.08 28.63
CA TRP A 382 -6.41 -12.32 29.17
C TRP A 382 -5.90 -11.15 28.32
N GLY A 383 -6.83 -10.42 27.69
CA GLY A 383 -6.46 -9.30 26.80
C GLY A 383 -6.09 -9.70 25.37
N LEU A 384 -6.22 -10.96 25.03
CA LEU A 384 -6.10 -11.51 23.69
C LEU A 384 -7.49 -11.72 23.09
N ASP A 385 -7.74 -11.18 21.92
CA ASP A 385 -8.94 -11.45 21.14
C ASP A 385 -8.62 -12.44 20.01
N VAL A 386 -9.32 -13.58 19.98
CA VAL A 386 -9.18 -14.59 18.95
C VAL A 386 -10.36 -14.52 18.00
N ARG A 387 -10.03 -14.46 16.71
CA ARG A 387 -11.02 -14.38 15.62
C ARG A 387 -10.84 -15.52 14.64
N GLY A 388 -11.93 -16.08 14.20
CA GLY A 388 -11.97 -17.01 13.08
C GLY A 388 -11.95 -16.24 11.75
N LEU A 389 -11.43 -16.88 10.73
CA LEU A 389 -11.36 -16.39 9.36
C LEU A 389 -11.79 -17.50 8.41
N LEU A 390 -12.67 -17.19 7.47
CA LEU A 390 -12.89 -17.95 6.25
C LEU A 390 -12.44 -17.12 5.07
N PHE A 391 -11.80 -17.74 4.08
CA PHE A 391 -11.30 -16.99 2.94
C PHE A 391 -11.51 -17.72 1.62
N ASN A 392 -11.55 -16.93 0.56
CA ASN A 392 -11.42 -17.34 -0.82
C ASN A 392 -10.46 -16.37 -1.52
N ASP A 393 -9.42 -16.93 -2.13
CA ASP A 393 -8.47 -16.17 -2.95
C ASP A 393 -8.64 -16.62 -4.40
N ALA A 394 -8.53 -15.70 -5.33
CA ALA A 394 -8.47 -15.98 -6.75
C ALA A 394 -7.42 -15.10 -7.42
N ALA A 395 -6.72 -15.66 -8.39
CA ALA A 395 -5.77 -14.93 -9.22
C ALA A 395 -5.93 -15.35 -10.68
N ALA A 396 -5.79 -14.38 -11.59
CA ALA A 396 -5.59 -14.61 -13.01
C ALA A 396 -4.23 -14.03 -13.36
N ILE A 397 -3.30 -14.89 -13.79
CA ILE A 397 -1.93 -14.48 -14.12
C ILE A 397 -1.49 -15.12 -15.43
N TYR A 398 -0.99 -14.30 -16.33
CA TYR A 398 -0.63 -14.74 -17.67
C TYR A 398 0.34 -13.76 -18.36
N TRP A 399 0.92 -14.20 -19.45
CA TRP A 399 1.74 -13.40 -20.35
C TRP A 399 0.88 -12.88 -21.51
N ARG A 400 0.71 -11.56 -21.60
CA ARG A 400 0.18 -10.92 -22.81
C ARG A 400 1.22 -10.93 -23.92
N GLN A 401 2.46 -10.64 -23.53
CA GLN A 401 3.61 -10.62 -24.38
C GLN A 401 4.79 -11.26 -23.65
N LEU A 402 5.37 -12.27 -24.25
CA LEU A 402 6.57 -12.90 -23.70
C LEU A 402 7.74 -11.91 -23.73
N PRO A 403 8.62 -11.93 -22.71
CA PRO A 403 9.77 -11.04 -22.65
C PRO A 403 10.66 -11.18 -23.90
N GLU A 404 11.13 -10.07 -24.43
CA GLU A 404 12.10 -10.08 -25.53
C GLU A 404 13.48 -10.49 -25.00
N GLN A 405 14.22 -11.28 -25.79
CA GLN A 405 15.53 -11.80 -25.42
C GLN A 405 16.53 -10.70 -25.04
N GLU A 406 16.46 -9.57 -25.71
CA GLU A 406 17.37 -8.43 -25.52
C GLU A 406 17.10 -7.63 -24.23
N SER A 407 15.92 -7.79 -23.66
CA SER A 407 15.47 -6.98 -22.53
C SER A 407 15.65 -7.65 -21.18
N THR A 408 15.81 -8.97 -21.15
CA THR A 408 16.00 -9.71 -19.90
C THR A 408 16.95 -10.89 -20.05
N PRO A 409 17.79 -11.17 -19.04
CA PRO A 409 18.65 -12.34 -19.00
C PRO A 409 17.87 -13.67 -19.05
N TYR A 410 16.60 -13.63 -18.75
CA TYR A 410 15.69 -14.80 -18.68
C TYR A 410 14.86 -14.98 -19.91
N GLY A 411 14.76 -13.97 -20.74
CA GLY A 411 14.10 -14.05 -22.01
C GLY A 411 14.58 -15.24 -22.82
N LEU A 412 15.81 -15.68 -22.58
CA LEU A 412 16.38 -16.89 -23.18
C LEU A 412 15.56 -18.16 -22.98
N ALA A 413 14.80 -18.27 -21.87
CA ALA A 413 13.92 -19.41 -21.63
C ALA A 413 12.62 -19.35 -22.47
N TYR A 414 12.23 -18.16 -22.91
CA TYR A 414 10.96 -17.90 -23.58
C TYR A 414 11.08 -17.41 -25.02
N THR A 415 12.27 -17.01 -25.46
CA THR A 415 12.47 -16.40 -26.76
C THR A 415 13.23 -17.31 -27.74
N LYS A 416 13.20 -16.93 -28.99
CA LYS A 416 13.99 -17.59 -30.03
C LYS A 416 15.47 -17.22 -29.87
N ARG A 417 16.34 -18.21 -30.09
CA ARG A 417 17.78 -17.98 -30.25
C ARG A 417 18.05 -17.27 -31.58
N ASP A 418 19.22 -16.66 -31.73
CA ASP A 418 19.68 -16.03 -32.98
C ASP A 418 19.68 -17.02 -34.14
N ASP A 419 19.84 -18.31 -33.87
CA ASP A 419 19.75 -19.39 -34.89
C ASP A 419 18.31 -19.81 -35.21
N GLY A 420 17.29 -19.11 -34.67
CA GLY A 420 15.89 -19.39 -34.87
C GLY A 420 15.31 -20.53 -34.04
N ARG A 421 16.11 -21.17 -33.18
CA ARG A 421 15.63 -22.22 -32.28
C ARG A 421 14.99 -21.59 -31.06
N GLN A 422 13.98 -22.27 -30.54
CA GLN A 422 13.35 -21.91 -29.26
C GLN A 422 14.00 -22.71 -28.13
N PHE A 423 14.20 -22.08 -26.97
CA PHE A 423 14.71 -22.77 -25.80
C PHE A 423 13.66 -23.73 -25.20
N LEU A 424 12.39 -23.34 -25.27
CA LEU A 424 11.27 -24.18 -24.89
C LEU A 424 10.48 -24.58 -26.13
N PRO A 425 9.92 -25.80 -26.19
CA PRO A 425 8.96 -26.17 -27.20
C PRO A 425 7.79 -25.16 -27.28
N PRO A 426 7.19 -24.94 -28.48
CA PRO A 426 6.13 -23.95 -28.66
C PRO A 426 4.93 -24.14 -27.73
N GLU A 427 4.63 -25.36 -27.32
CA GLU A 427 3.56 -25.69 -26.36
C GLU A 427 3.77 -25.13 -24.95
N PHE A 428 5.01 -24.78 -24.60
CA PHE A 428 5.35 -24.15 -23.32
C PHE A 428 5.38 -22.62 -23.40
N LEU A 429 5.43 -22.06 -24.61
CA LEU A 429 5.45 -20.63 -24.84
C LEU A 429 4.00 -20.10 -24.91
N GLN A 430 3.29 -20.20 -23.79
CA GLN A 430 1.89 -19.82 -23.73
C GLN A 430 1.74 -18.33 -23.54
N GLN A 431 1.24 -17.70 -24.59
CA GLN A 431 0.91 -16.28 -24.62
C GLN A 431 -0.61 -16.10 -24.75
N GLY A 432 -1.10 -15.01 -24.17
CA GLY A 432 -2.52 -14.69 -24.16
C GLY A 432 -3.27 -15.37 -22.99
N PHE A 433 -4.42 -14.81 -22.67
CA PHE A 433 -5.26 -15.29 -21.57
C PHE A 433 -6.08 -16.50 -21.95
N SER A 434 -6.10 -17.50 -21.07
CA SER A 434 -7.01 -18.65 -21.10
C SER A 434 -7.56 -18.94 -19.72
N ALA A 435 -8.87 -18.85 -19.54
CA ALA A 435 -9.50 -18.99 -18.22
C ALA A 435 -9.20 -20.33 -17.56
N SER A 436 -9.14 -21.43 -18.30
CA SER A 436 -8.87 -22.77 -17.76
C SER A 436 -7.42 -22.98 -17.30
N ARG A 437 -6.49 -22.18 -17.83
CA ARG A 437 -5.07 -22.28 -17.53
C ARG A 437 -4.64 -21.26 -16.50
N ASP A 438 -5.13 -20.02 -16.61
CA ASP A 438 -4.54 -18.85 -15.96
C ASP A 438 -5.32 -18.39 -14.71
N ILE A 439 -6.55 -18.91 -14.53
CA ILE A 439 -7.33 -18.64 -13.31
C ILE A 439 -7.06 -19.71 -12.28
N HIS A 440 -6.55 -19.28 -11.14
CA HIS A 440 -6.24 -20.10 -9.99
C HIS A 440 -7.05 -19.63 -8.80
N THR A 441 -7.67 -20.56 -8.08
CA THR A 441 -8.51 -20.23 -6.94
C THR A 441 -8.15 -21.11 -5.74
N SER A 442 -8.31 -20.57 -4.56
CA SER A 442 -8.12 -21.29 -3.31
C SER A 442 -9.17 -20.90 -2.29
N ALA A 443 -9.41 -21.79 -1.34
CA ALA A 443 -10.28 -21.52 -0.22
C ALA A 443 -9.71 -22.14 1.05
N GLY A 444 -10.11 -21.58 2.19
CA GLY A 444 -9.62 -22.07 3.46
C GLY A 444 -10.19 -21.36 4.67
N ALA A 445 -9.60 -21.68 5.80
CA ALA A 445 -9.95 -21.10 7.09
C ALA A 445 -8.69 -20.73 7.87
N GLY A 446 -8.83 -19.83 8.83
CA GLY A 446 -7.72 -19.42 9.66
C GLY A 446 -8.13 -18.83 11.00
N LEU A 447 -7.11 -18.48 11.76
CA LEU A 447 -7.22 -17.81 13.05
C LEU A 447 -6.38 -16.53 13.07
N ARG A 448 -6.88 -15.52 13.74
CA ARG A 448 -6.17 -14.26 13.99
C ARG A 448 -6.18 -13.95 15.48
N PHE A 449 -5.02 -13.62 16.00
CA PHE A 449 -4.80 -13.32 17.41
C PHE A 449 -4.43 -11.84 17.56
N TYR A 450 -5.26 -11.09 18.25
CA TYR A 450 -5.09 -9.67 18.49
C TYR A 450 -4.83 -9.38 19.96
N LEU A 451 -3.84 -8.56 20.28
CA LEU A 451 -3.81 -7.92 21.59
C LEU A 451 -4.81 -6.77 21.60
N ARG A 452 -5.59 -6.64 22.68
CA ARG A 452 -6.57 -5.55 22.82
C ARG A 452 -5.97 -4.15 22.78
N THR A 453 -4.70 -4.03 23.12
CA THR A 453 -3.94 -2.78 23.09
C THR A 453 -3.39 -2.44 21.72
N VAL A 454 -3.36 -3.40 20.78
CA VAL A 454 -2.79 -3.26 19.43
C VAL A 454 -3.85 -3.60 18.41
N ALA A 455 -4.11 -2.69 17.48
CA ALA A 455 -5.16 -2.87 16.46
C ALA A 455 -4.77 -3.82 15.32
N ILE A 456 -3.55 -4.35 15.31
CA ILE A 456 -3.03 -5.26 14.27
C ILE A 456 -2.97 -6.68 14.84
N PRO A 457 -3.24 -7.74 14.05
CA PRO A 457 -3.08 -9.12 14.53
C PRO A 457 -1.59 -9.39 14.79
N LEU A 458 -1.31 -9.98 15.95
CA LEU A 458 0.05 -10.43 16.27
C LEU A 458 0.43 -11.68 15.51
N VAL A 459 -0.51 -12.62 15.41
CA VAL A 459 -0.32 -13.94 14.78
C VAL A 459 -1.53 -14.23 13.92
N GLY A 460 -1.28 -14.77 12.73
CA GLY A 460 -2.26 -15.35 11.84
C GLY A 460 -1.84 -16.77 11.47
N VAL A 461 -2.79 -17.71 11.47
CA VAL A 461 -2.59 -19.09 10.99
C VAL A 461 -3.70 -19.39 10.01
N ASP A 462 -3.34 -19.73 8.79
CA ASP A 462 -4.29 -20.07 7.72
C ASP A 462 -4.01 -21.49 7.22
N VAL A 463 -5.08 -22.19 6.89
CA VAL A 463 -5.05 -23.49 6.21
C VAL A 463 -5.83 -23.32 4.91
N GLY A 464 -5.15 -23.47 3.79
CA GLY A 464 -5.72 -23.25 2.46
C GLY A 464 -5.48 -24.43 1.53
N ASN A 465 -6.42 -24.60 0.61
CA ASN A 465 -6.34 -25.57 -0.48
C ASN A 465 -6.53 -24.85 -1.80
N GLY A 466 -5.62 -25.06 -2.73
CA GLY A 466 -5.80 -24.62 -4.11
C GLY A 466 -6.84 -25.50 -4.79
N LEU A 467 -7.90 -24.90 -5.31
CA LEU A 467 -8.95 -25.65 -6.02
C LEU A 467 -8.35 -26.27 -7.29
N GLY A 468 -8.43 -27.59 -7.40
CA GLY A 468 -7.77 -28.35 -8.46
C GLY A 468 -6.41 -28.95 -8.05
N THR A 469 -5.89 -28.59 -6.87
CA THR A 469 -4.75 -29.30 -6.26
C THR A 469 -5.25 -30.25 -5.17
N LYS A 470 -4.46 -31.28 -4.86
CA LYS A 470 -4.75 -32.19 -3.74
C LYS A 470 -4.05 -31.76 -2.45
N ASP A 471 -3.30 -30.67 -2.49
CA ASP A 471 -2.42 -30.24 -1.42
C ASP A 471 -3.11 -29.24 -0.50
N VAL A 472 -3.13 -29.55 0.78
CA VAL A 472 -3.51 -28.61 1.83
C VAL A 472 -2.24 -27.93 2.35
N ARG A 473 -2.26 -26.63 2.45
CA ARG A 473 -1.08 -25.84 2.87
C ARG A 473 -1.38 -24.99 4.10
N VAL A 474 -0.40 -24.92 4.98
CA VAL A 474 -0.46 -24.10 6.19
C VAL A 474 0.39 -22.86 5.96
N ILE A 475 -0.15 -21.70 6.33
CA ILE A 475 0.53 -20.41 6.29
C ILE A 475 0.47 -19.80 7.67
N LEU A 476 1.59 -19.30 8.16
CA LEU A 476 1.71 -18.69 9.46
C LEU A 476 2.36 -17.32 9.31
N VAL A 477 1.74 -16.30 9.90
CA VAL A 477 2.21 -14.92 9.82
C VAL A 477 2.17 -14.27 11.19
N LEU A 478 3.22 -13.54 11.55
CA LEU A 478 3.35 -12.79 12.77
C LEU A 478 3.71 -11.34 12.45
N GLY A 479 3.03 -10.40 13.06
CA GLY A 479 3.30 -8.98 12.86
C GLY A 479 2.70 -8.40 11.57
N VAL A 480 1.49 -8.79 11.21
CA VAL A 480 0.76 -8.33 10.01
C VAL A 480 -0.18 -7.17 10.31
#